data_d96b990cd783db30af3ca071c4c35278
#
_entry.id   d96b990cd783db30af3ca071c4c35278
#
_cell.length_a   1.000
_cell.length_b   1.000
_cell.length_c   1.000
_cell.angle_alpha   90.00
_cell.angle_beta   90.00
_cell.angle_gamma   90.00
#
_symmetry.space_group_name_H-M   'P 1'
#
loop_
_entity.id
_entity.type
_entity.pdbx_description
1 polymer ?
#
loop_
_entity_poly.entity_id
_entity_poly.type
_entity_poly.pdbx_seq_one_letter_code
_entity_poly.pdbx_strand_id
1 'polypeptide(L)'
;LKEEWDMTIKYMTTSFLGDELLGVETMTVNQHDVLVSSPERAILECLNLPDASSSLLDIYYIMEGLTTLRPKLVQTLLEACTSQKVKRLFLYMAEKAGHSWYKALKLENVNLGTSRFMITPTGKYINKYNMTISKELAEYE
;
A
#
# COMPACT_ATOMS: atom_id res chain seq x y z
N LEU A 1 -26.85 -1.04 -8.95
CA LEU A 1 -26.70 -0.80 -7.53
C LEU A 1 -25.33 -1.21 -7.03
N LYS A 2 -25.03 -2.50 -7.13
CA LYS A 2 -23.73 -3.01 -6.72
C LYS A 2 -22.61 -2.45 -7.59
N GLU A 3 -22.87 -2.30 -8.87
CA GLU A 3 -21.92 -1.74 -9.82
C GLU A 3 -21.66 -0.26 -9.55
N GLU A 4 -22.70 0.50 -9.23
CA GLU A 4 -22.55 1.90 -8.88
C GLU A 4 -21.72 2.06 -7.59
N TRP A 5 -21.94 1.18 -6.64
CA TRP A 5 -21.21 1.19 -5.40
C TRP A 5 -19.72 0.93 -5.64
N ASP A 6 -19.40 -0.07 -6.46
CA ASP A 6 -18.02 -0.40 -6.79
C ASP A 6 -17.33 0.76 -7.51
N MET A 7 -18.01 1.40 -8.42
CA MET A 7 -17.47 2.56 -9.14
C MET A 7 -17.18 3.72 -8.21
N THR A 8 -18.05 3.98 -7.26
CA THR A 8 -17.86 5.05 -6.28
C THR A 8 -16.59 4.83 -5.46
N ILE A 9 -16.35 3.59 -5.06
CA ILE A 9 -15.15 3.24 -4.29
C ILE A 9 -13.89 3.51 -5.12
N LYS A 10 -13.90 3.19 -6.40
CA LYS A 10 -12.73 3.37 -7.27
C LYS A 10 -12.27 4.82 -7.38
N TYR A 11 -13.20 5.77 -7.32
CA TYR A 11 -12.84 7.17 -7.51
C TYR A 11 -12.31 7.88 -6.28
N MET A 12 -12.35 7.24 -5.12
CA MET A 12 -12.03 7.91 -3.86
C MET A 12 -10.54 8.02 -3.54
N THR A 13 -9.66 7.28 -4.20
CA THR A 13 -8.29 7.12 -3.71
C THR A 13 -7.19 7.36 -4.72
N THR A 14 -7.48 7.95 -5.87
CA THR A 14 -6.53 7.98 -6.98
C THR A 14 -5.46 9.06 -6.92
N SER A 15 -5.70 10.15 -6.19
CA SER A 15 -4.84 11.34 -6.29
C SER A 15 -3.45 11.17 -5.68
N PHE A 16 -3.29 10.31 -4.68
CA PHE A 16 -2.01 10.19 -3.97
C PHE A 16 -0.92 9.48 -4.78
N LEU A 17 -1.29 8.87 -5.89
CA LEU A 17 -0.33 8.21 -6.78
C LEU A 17 0.06 9.07 -8.00
N GLY A 18 -0.45 10.29 -8.07
CA GLY A 18 -0.09 11.23 -9.12
C GLY A 18 -0.71 10.95 -10.48
N ASP A 19 -0.88 9.70 -10.85
CA ASP A 19 -1.46 9.27 -12.13
C ASP A 19 -2.62 8.33 -11.83
N GLU A 20 -3.81 8.71 -12.27
CA GLU A 20 -5.03 7.93 -12.01
C GLU A 20 -4.99 6.53 -12.60
N LEU A 21 -4.22 6.33 -13.66
CA LEU A 21 -4.17 5.05 -14.37
C LEU A 21 -2.94 4.22 -14.05
N LEU A 22 -1.99 4.75 -13.28
CA LEU A 22 -0.80 4.01 -12.93
C LEU A 22 -1.16 2.79 -12.08
N GLY A 23 -0.83 1.60 -12.58
CA GLY A 23 -1.14 0.36 -11.89
C GLY A 23 -2.59 -0.08 -12.03
N VAL A 24 -3.36 0.53 -12.94
CA VAL A 24 -4.74 0.15 -13.23
C VAL A 24 -4.73 -0.77 -14.44
N GLU A 25 -5.52 -1.84 -14.37
CA GLU A 25 -5.61 -2.85 -15.42
C GLU A 25 -7.03 -2.96 -15.94
N THR A 26 -7.17 -3.44 -17.16
CA THR A 26 -8.48 -3.71 -17.74
C THR A 26 -8.85 -5.16 -17.54
N MET A 27 -10.05 -5.40 -17.03
CA MET A 27 -10.59 -6.74 -16.87
C MET A 27 -11.91 -6.84 -17.59
N THR A 28 -12.14 -7.92 -18.32
CA THR A 28 -13.41 -8.15 -19.00
C THR A 28 -14.34 -8.94 -18.10
N VAL A 29 -15.51 -8.37 -17.81
CA VAL A 29 -16.54 -8.99 -16.98
C VAL A 29 -17.86 -8.89 -17.72
N ASN A 30 -18.49 -10.04 -17.98
CA ASN A 30 -19.78 -10.09 -18.71
C ASN A 30 -19.72 -9.31 -20.02
N GLN A 31 -18.64 -9.49 -20.79
CA GLN A 31 -18.42 -8.84 -22.09
C GLN A 31 -18.23 -7.31 -22.01
N HIS A 32 -18.01 -6.78 -20.80
CA HIS A 32 -17.71 -5.38 -20.59
C HIS A 32 -16.29 -5.23 -20.03
N ASP A 33 -15.60 -4.20 -20.49
CA ASP A 33 -14.28 -3.88 -19.97
C ASP A 33 -14.41 -3.00 -18.72
N VAL A 34 -13.74 -3.39 -17.65
CA VAL A 34 -13.77 -2.69 -16.37
C VAL A 34 -12.34 -2.37 -15.96
N LEU A 35 -12.11 -1.15 -15.48
CA LEU A 35 -10.81 -0.77 -14.93
C LEU A 35 -10.73 -1.22 -13.49
N VAL A 36 -9.67 -1.96 -13.15
CA VAL A 36 -9.43 -2.45 -11.81
C VAL A 36 -8.00 -2.13 -11.39
N SER A 37 -7.81 -1.89 -10.10
CA SER A 37 -6.46 -1.73 -9.57
C SER A 37 -5.74 -3.07 -9.58
N SER A 38 -4.47 -3.05 -10.03
CA SER A 38 -3.61 -4.21 -9.86
C SER A 38 -3.40 -4.50 -8.37
N PRO A 39 -2.99 -5.71 -7.99
CA PRO A 39 -2.68 -5.98 -6.58
C PRO A 39 -1.65 -5.00 -6.01
N GLU A 40 -0.67 -4.60 -6.81
CA GLU A 40 0.35 -3.65 -6.40
C GLU A 40 -0.25 -2.29 -6.02
N ARG A 41 -1.19 -1.81 -6.83
CA ARG A 41 -1.87 -0.54 -6.53
C ARG A 41 -2.87 -0.71 -5.39
N ALA A 42 -3.60 -1.82 -5.39
CA ALA A 42 -4.68 -2.05 -4.43
C ALA A 42 -4.19 -2.03 -2.98
N ILE A 43 -3.03 -2.63 -2.71
CA ILE A 43 -2.51 -2.62 -1.34
C ILE A 43 -2.11 -1.21 -0.90
N LEU A 44 -1.58 -0.40 -1.80
CA LEU A 44 -1.28 0.99 -1.49
C LEU A 44 -2.55 1.79 -1.23
N GLU A 45 -3.60 1.53 -2.00
CA GLU A 45 -4.90 2.17 -1.78
C GLU A 45 -5.48 1.80 -0.42
N CYS A 46 -5.35 0.54 0.00
CA CYS A 46 -5.79 0.12 1.34
C CYS A 46 -5.06 0.89 2.44
N LEU A 47 -3.75 1.07 2.29
CA LEU A 47 -2.96 1.81 3.27
C LEU A 47 -3.27 3.29 3.30
N ASN A 48 -3.83 3.82 2.21
CA ASN A 48 -4.18 5.24 2.12
C ASN A 48 -5.58 5.55 2.66
N LEU A 49 -6.37 4.53 3.02
CA LEU A 49 -7.71 4.77 3.55
C LEU A 49 -7.65 5.52 4.88
N PRO A 50 -8.65 6.37 5.18
CA PRO A 50 -8.63 7.16 6.42
C PRO A 50 -8.54 6.35 7.69
N ASP A 51 -9.10 5.14 7.70
CA ASP A 51 -9.11 4.26 8.86
C ASP A 51 -8.04 3.18 8.81
N ALA A 52 -7.05 3.30 7.91
CA ALA A 52 -6.01 2.29 7.77
C ALA A 52 -5.25 2.07 9.08
N SER A 53 -5.02 3.12 9.87
CA SER A 53 -4.25 3.00 11.10
C SER A 53 -4.93 2.10 12.14
N SER A 54 -6.24 1.95 12.09
CA SER A 54 -6.98 1.06 13.00
C SER A 54 -7.06 -0.37 12.48
N SER A 55 -6.62 -0.62 11.25
CA SER A 55 -6.72 -1.91 10.58
C SER A 55 -5.37 -2.42 10.07
N LEU A 56 -4.28 -1.96 10.66
CA LEU A 56 -2.93 -2.28 10.16
C LEU A 56 -2.66 -3.78 10.13
N LEU A 57 -3.08 -4.51 11.16
CA LEU A 57 -2.84 -5.95 11.21
C LEU A 57 -3.62 -6.67 10.12
N ASP A 58 -4.86 -6.26 9.87
CA ASP A 58 -5.67 -6.84 8.80
C ASP A 58 -5.04 -6.60 7.43
N ILE A 59 -4.54 -5.38 7.20
CA ILE A 59 -3.86 -5.06 5.95
C ILE A 59 -2.57 -5.88 5.82
N TYR A 60 -1.87 -6.09 6.93
CA TYR A 60 -0.67 -6.92 6.92
C TYR A 60 -0.99 -8.37 6.54
N TYR A 61 -2.12 -8.92 6.99
CA TYR A 61 -2.53 -10.27 6.56
C TYR A 61 -2.70 -10.32 5.05
N ILE A 62 -3.26 -9.27 4.45
CA ILE A 62 -3.37 -9.20 3.00
C ILE A 62 -1.97 -9.16 2.37
N MET A 63 -1.08 -8.35 2.93
CA MET A 63 0.30 -8.23 2.44
C MET A 63 1.01 -9.58 2.46
N GLU A 64 0.81 -10.38 3.50
CA GLU A 64 1.44 -11.69 3.60
C GLU A 64 1.08 -12.60 2.41
N GLY A 65 -0.13 -12.45 1.87
CA GLY A 65 -0.58 -13.23 0.72
C GLY A 65 -0.08 -12.73 -0.62
N LEU A 66 0.51 -11.55 -0.67
CA LEU A 66 0.92 -10.95 -1.95
C LEU A 66 2.36 -11.34 -2.31
N THR A 67 2.56 -12.64 -2.55
CA THR A 67 3.89 -13.20 -2.79
C THR A 67 4.42 -12.96 -4.20
N THR A 68 3.57 -12.56 -5.13
CA THR A 68 3.92 -12.49 -6.56
C THR A 68 3.78 -11.09 -7.16
N LEU A 69 3.92 -10.05 -6.34
CA LEU A 69 3.87 -8.69 -6.86
C LEU A 69 5.04 -8.45 -7.84
N ARG A 70 4.78 -7.61 -8.83
CA ARG A 70 5.79 -7.26 -9.85
C ARG A 70 6.68 -6.14 -9.33
N PRO A 71 7.98 -6.40 -9.10
CA PRO A 71 8.85 -5.39 -8.48
C PRO A 71 8.94 -4.09 -9.25
N LYS A 72 8.96 -4.15 -10.57
CA LYS A 72 9.04 -2.93 -11.38
C LYS A 72 7.82 -2.03 -11.20
N LEU A 73 6.64 -2.63 -11.17
CA LEU A 73 5.42 -1.86 -10.96
C LEU A 73 5.35 -1.31 -9.55
N VAL A 74 5.73 -2.13 -8.55
CA VAL A 74 5.82 -1.67 -7.17
C VAL A 74 6.76 -0.46 -7.07
N GLN A 75 7.94 -0.56 -7.68
CA GLN A 75 8.92 0.52 -7.66
C GLN A 75 8.34 1.80 -8.27
N THR A 76 7.71 1.68 -9.43
CA THR A 76 7.11 2.83 -10.11
C THR A 76 6.03 3.48 -9.25
N LEU A 77 5.18 2.66 -8.64
CA LEU A 77 4.11 3.16 -7.79
C LEU A 77 4.65 3.86 -6.54
N LEU A 78 5.68 3.28 -5.91
CA LEU A 78 6.29 3.89 -4.73
C LEU A 78 6.97 5.22 -5.05
N GLU A 79 7.61 5.32 -6.22
CA GLU A 79 8.24 6.58 -6.63
C GLU A 79 7.20 7.65 -6.95
N ALA A 80 6.05 7.26 -7.47
CA ALA A 80 4.97 8.18 -7.79
C ALA A 80 4.12 8.55 -6.58
N CYS A 81 4.12 7.73 -5.55
CA CYS A 81 3.28 7.92 -4.37
C CYS A 81 3.68 9.18 -3.63
N THR A 82 2.71 10.04 -3.32
CA THR A 82 2.95 11.29 -2.60
C THR A 82 2.80 11.15 -1.09
N SER A 83 2.28 10.03 -0.61
CA SER A 83 2.09 9.81 0.83
C SER A 83 3.28 9.06 1.41
N GLN A 84 4.10 9.76 2.17
CA GLN A 84 5.25 9.15 2.83
C GLN A 84 4.81 8.12 3.88
N LYS A 85 3.68 8.36 4.53
CA LYS A 85 3.10 7.41 5.48
C LYS A 85 2.80 6.07 4.80
N VAL A 86 2.13 6.11 3.64
CA VAL A 86 1.79 4.90 2.90
C VAL A 86 3.05 4.15 2.47
N LYS A 87 4.04 4.88 1.95
CA LYS A 87 5.29 4.26 1.50
C LYS A 87 6.00 3.55 2.64
N ARG A 88 6.09 4.19 3.79
CA ARG A 88 6.77 3.59 4.95
C ARG A 88 6.04 2.36 5.46
N LEU A 89 4.71 2.42 5.55
CA LEU A 89 3.91 1.27 5.97
C LEU A 89 4.05 0.11 5.00
N PHE A 90 3.97 0.40 3.71
CA PHE A 90 4.11 -0.63 2.69
C PHE A 90 5.45 -1.34 2.79
N LEU A 91 6.52 -0.58 2.85
CA LEU A 91 7.87 -1.16 2.90
C LEU A 91 8.10 -1.94 4.19
N TYR A 92 7.62 -1.44 5.32
CA TYR A 92 7.72 -2.14 6.58
C TYR A 92 7.01 -3.49 6.52
N MET A 93 5.79 -3.50 6.01
CA MET A 93 5.00 -4.74 5.91
C MET A 93 5.61 -5.72 4.93
N ALA A 94 6.11 -5.23 3.79
CA ALA A 94 6.74 -6.08 2.78
C ALA A 94 8.00 -6.74 3.33
N GLU A 95 8.82 -5.98 4.05
CA GLU A 95 10.04 -6.51 4.66
C GLU A 95 9.71 -7.50 5.76
N LYS A 96 8.73 -7.20 6.60
CA LYS A 96 8.30 -8.09 7.68
C LYS A 96 7.76 -9.40 7.15
N ALA A 97 7.00 -9.35 6.06
CA ALA A 97 6.47 -10.56 5.42
C ALA A 97 7.55 -11.40 4.74
N GLY A 98 8.71 -10.81 4.47
CA GLY A 98 9.83 -11.54 3.88
C GLY A 98 9.66 -11.85 2.40
N HIS A 99 8.91 -11.05 1.68
CA HIS A 99 8.68 -11.30 0.24
C HIS A 99 9.95 -11.15 -0.58
N SER A 100 10.14 -12.07 -1.53
CA SER A 100 11.32 -12.04 -2.41
C SER A 100 11.36 -10.79 -3.29
N TRP A 101 10.21 -10.29 -3.72
CA TRP A 101 10.17 -9.10 -4.58
C TRP A 101 10.63 -7.83 -3.84
N TYR A 102 10.58 -7.82 -2.52
CA TYR A 102 11.07 -6.67 -1.75
C TYR A 102 12.55 -6.42 -2.00
N LYS A 103 13.33 -7.48 -2.13
CA LYS A 103 14.78 -7.37 -2.35
C LYS A 103 15.14 -6.73 -3.68
N ALA A 104 14.24 -6.78 -4.64
CA ALA A 104 14.44 -6.17 -5.95
C ALA A 104 14.17 -4.67 -5.96
N LEU A 105 13.59 -4.12 -4.89
CA LEU A 105 13.26 -2.70 -4.82
C LEU A 105 14.50 -1.87 -4.52
N LYS A 106 14.56 -0.69 -5.12
CA LYS A 106 15.63 0.27 -4.89
C LYS A 106 15.12 1.35 -3.95
N LEU A 107 15.32 1.15 -2.65
CA LEU A 107 14.78 2.03 -1.62
C LEU A 107 15.39 3.43 -1.67
N GLU A 108 16.63 3.54 -2.14
CA GLU A 108 17.28 4.83 -2.28
C GLU A 108 16.58 5.75 -3.27
N ASN A 109 15.76 5.19 -4.17
CA ASN A 109 15.00 5.98 -5.13
C ASN A 109 13.59 6.31 -4.66
N VAL A 110 13.21 5.85 -3.46
CA VAL A 110 11.89 6.12 -2.89
C VAL A 110 12.02 7.20 -1.84
N ASN A 111 11.33 8.32 -2.04
CA ASN A 111 11.39 9.42 -1.08
C ASN A 111 10.48 9.14 0.11
N LEU A 112 11.09 8.74 1.23
CA LEU A 112 10.37 8.46 2.47
C LEU A 112 10.23 9.70 3.36
N GLY A 113 10.89 10.81 2.99
CA GLY A 113 10.87 12.02 3.80
C GLY A 113 11.74 11.87 5.03
N THR A 114 11.74 12.91 5.87
CA THR A 114 12.57 12.96 7.08
C THR A 114 11.74 13.08 8.35
N SER A 115 10.46 13.39 8.24
CA SER A 115 9.60 13.59 9.41
C SER A 115 9.29 12.28 10.11
N ARG A 116 9.09 12.35 11.42
CA ARG A 116 8.66 11.22 12.20
C ARG A 116 7.14 11.12 12.12
N PHE A 117 6.63 9.91 11.83
CA PHE A 117 5.19 9.68 11.77
C PHE A 117 4.71 8.86 12.96
N MET A 118 3.62 9.29 13.55
CA MET A 118 2.93 8.55 14.58
C MET A 118 1.65 7.97 13.97
N ILE A 119 1.73 6.74 13.49
CA ILE A 119 0.60 6.09 12.82
C ILE A 119 -0.48 5.78 13.83
N THR A 120 -0.08 5.32 15.02
CA THR A 120 -0.98 5.13 16.16
C THR A 120 -0.48 5.98 17.33
N PRO A 121 -1.40 6.49 18.19
CA PRO A 121 -1.00 7.36 19.31
C PRO A 121 -0.05 6.67 20.29
N THR A 122 -0.24 5.36 20.49
CA THR A 122 0.64 4.56 21.32
C THR A 122 1.00 3.31 20.55
N GLY A 123 2.22 2.83 20.70
CA GLY A 123 2.65 1.65 19.97
C GLY A 123 4.15 1.50 20.05
N LYS A 124 4.71 0.83 19.05
CA LYS A 124 6.14 0.58 18.99
C LYS A 124 6.78 1.46 17.91
N TYR A 125 7.87 2.11 18.28
CA TYR A 125 8.65 2.91 17.34
C TYR A 125 9.53 2.01 16.47
N ILE A 126 9.43 2.21 15.15
CA ILE A 126 10.25 1.48 14.17
C ILE A 126 11.31 2.43 13.65
N ASN A 127 12.53 2.23 14.11
CA ASN A 127 13.64 3.13 13.80
C ASN A 127 13.93 3.23 12.30
N LYS A 128 13.95 2.10 11.60
CA LYS A 128 14.28 2.07 10.17
C LYS A 128 13.37 2.95 9.33
N TYR A 129 12.10 3.04 9.68
CA TYR A 129 11.13 3.82 8.93
C TYR A 129 10.65 5.07 9.66
N ASN A 130 11.22 5.34 10.83
CA ASN A 130 10.94 6.54 11.63
C ASN A 130 9.44 6.74 11.86
N MET A 131 8.78 5.67 12.32
CA MET A 131 7.34 5.72 12.57
C MET A 131 6.96 4.88 13.79
N THR A 132 5.85 5.25 14.45
CA THR A 132 5.26 4.48 15.53
C THR A 132 4.01 3.77 15.00
N ILE A 133 3.96 2.45 15.17
CA ILE A 133 2.87 1.62 14.68
C ILE A 133 2.22 0.87 15.85
N SER A 134 1.08 0.21 15.59
CA SER A 134 0.41 -0.56 16.63
C SER A 134 1.28 -1.71 17.12
N LYS A 135 1.18 -2.00 18.42
CA LYS A 135 1.92 -3.13 18.99
C LYS A 135 1.49 -4.45 18.39
N GLU A 136 0.20 -4.58 18.07
CA GLU A 136 -0.30 -5.80 17.43
C GLU A 136 0.47 -6.15 16.18
N LEU A 137 0.68 -5.15 15.30
CA LEU A 137 1.42 -5.38 14.08
C LEU A 137 2.90 -5.60 14.37
N ALA A 138 3.49 -4.79 15.24
CA ALA A 138 4.93 -4.84 15.50
C ALA A 138 5.34 -6.17 16.14
N GLU A 139 4.50 -6.75 16.97
CA GLU A 139 4.79 -7.98 17.70
C GLU A 139 4.26 -9.24 17.02
N TYR A 140 3.49 -9.09 15.96
CA TYR A 140 2.97 -10.23 15.22
C TYR A 140 4.11 -10.98 14.51
N GLU A 141 4.11 -12.27 14.65
CA GLU A 141 5.05 -13.17 13.98
C GLU A 141 4.29 -14.02 12.95
#